data_c50da909e040d20955b1e85ea71ca889
#
_entry.id   c50da909e040d20955b1e85ea71ca889
#
_cell.length_a   1.000
_cell.length_b   1.000
_cell.length_c   1.000
_cell.angle_alpha   90.00
_cell.angle_beta   90.00
_cell.angle_gamma   90.00
#
_symmetry.space_group_name_H-M   'P 1'
#
loop_
_entity.id
_entity.type
_entity.pdbx_description
1 polymer ?
#
loop_
_entity_poly.entity_id
_entity_poly.type
_entity_poly.pdbx_seq_one_letter_code
_entity_poly.pdbx_strand_id
1 'polypeptide(L)'
;PHNSYCKGFSMHASLPDADTLIRQLADAIAPTLTPDTLIVGIHTGGAWVAERLHALLKSTTPLGTLDISFYRDDFSRIGLHPQVKPSNLPFDLENRDILLVDDVLHSGRTVRAAMNELFDYGRPASIRLAVLVDRGGHELPIRPDFTGLALSVPGHQNINLSRLDDG
;
A
#
# COMPACT_ATOMS: atom_id res chain seq x y z
N PRO A 1 7.75 9.93 21.21
CA PRO A 1 7.77 8.76 20.34
C PRO A 1 6.32 8.36 20.06
N HIS A 2 5.90 8.61 18.84
CA HIS A 2 4.52 8.40 18.44
C HIS A 2 4.40 7.03 17.81
N ASN A 3 3.81 6.12 18.53
CA ASN A 3 3.58 4.77 18.07
C ASN A 3 2.36 4.73 17.13
N SER A 4 2.61 4.55 15.86
CA SER A 4 1.57 4.12 14.94
C SER A 4 1.29 2.65 15.26
N TYR A 5 0.29 2.38 16.04
CA TYR A 5 -0.03 1.02 16.45
C TYR A 5 -0.77 0.29 15.33
N CYS A 6 -0.29 -0.90 14.98
CA CYS A 6 -1.11 -1.87 14.32
C CYS A 6 -2.11 -2.44 15.34
N LYS A 7 -3.38 -2.13 15.19
CA LYS A 7 -4.43 -2.69 16.06
C LYS A 7 -4.88 -4.06 15.56
N GLY A 8 -5.14 -4.96 16.46
CA GLY A 8 -5.69 -6.28 16.14
C GLY A 8 -4.71 -7.44 16.27
N PHE A 9 -3.55 -7.19 16.83
CA PHE A 9 -2.54 -8.23 17.03
C PHE A 9 -2.66 -8.88 18.42
N SER A 10 -2.36 -10.19 18.50
CA SER A 10 -2.35 -10.92 19.76
C SER A 10 -1.33 -10.32 20.74
N MET A 11 -1.69 -10.26 22.01
CA MET A 11 -0.97 -9.60 23.10
C MET A 11 0.49 -10.05 23.33
N HIS A 12 1.03 -10.99 22.57
CA HIS A 12 2.32 -11.61 22.83
C HIS A 12 3.42 -11.26 21.83
N ALA A 13 3.14 -10.48 20.80
CA ALA A 13 4.13 -10.04 19.84
C ALA A 13 4.22 -8.51 19.83
N SER A 14 5.37 -7.95 20.24
CA SER A 14 5.65 -6.54 20.02
C SER A 14 5.95 -6.35 18.53
N LEU A 15 5.09 -5.60 17.82
CA LEU A 15 5.40 -5.18 16.46
C LEU A 15 6.42 -4.05 16.48
N PRO A 16 7.36 -4.03 15.53
CA PRO A 16 8.20 -2.86 15.34
C PRO A 16 7.36 -1.62 15.07
N ASP A 17 7.91 -0.44 15.40
CA ASP A 17 7.30 0.82 15.08
C ASP A 17 7.11 0.97 13.56
N ALA A 18 5.94 1.42 13.15
CA ALA A 18 5.61 1.59 11.74
C ALA A 18 6.58 2.55 11.03
N ASP A 19 6.99 3.63 11.71
CA ASP A 19 7.93 4.58 11.14
C ASP A 19 9.31 3.94 10.88
N THR A 20 9.76 3.08 11.78
CA THR A 20 10.99 2.29 11.58
C THR A 20 10.86 1.37 10.37
N LEU A 21 9.74 0.68 10.23
CA LEU A 21 9.48 -0.21 9.09
C LEU A 21 9.44 0.57 7.77
N ILE A 22 8.84 1.74 7.77
CA ILE A 22 8.78 2.60 6.57
C ILE A 22 10.18 3.05 6.17
N ARG A 23 11.04 3.42 7.14
CA ARG A 23 12.42 3.80 6.86
C ARG A 23 13.23 2.66 6.29
N GLN A 24 13.09 1.46 6.85
CA GLN A 24 13.73 0.25 6.32
C GLN A 24 13.25 -0.05 4.90
N LEU A 25 11.95 0.11 4.65
CA LEU A 25 11.36 -0.08 3.34
C LEU A 25 11.93 0.93 2.33
N ALA A 26 12.04 2.21 2.72
CA ALA A 26 12.64 3.25 1.89
C ALA A 26 14.10 2.92 1.54
N ASP A 27 14.88 2.46 2.51
CA ASP A 27 16.28 2.08 2.29
C ASP A 27 16.41 0.92 1.28
N ALA A 28 15.48 -0.02 1.31
CA ALA A 28 15.47 -1.14 0.35
C ALA A 28 15.05 -0.68 -1.05
N ILE A 29 14.13 0.26 -1.15
CA ILE A 29 13.59 0.76 -2.42
C ILE A 29 14.58 1.71 -3.11
N ALA A 30 15.26 2.58 -2.35
CA ALA A 30 16.07 3.68 -2.88
C ALA A 30 17.05 3.28 -3.99
N PRO A 31 17.83 2.18 -3.86
CA PRO A 31 18.77 1.79 -4.91
C PRO A 31 18.14 1.39 -6.23
N THR A 32 16.85 1.03 -6.21
CA THR A 32 16.12 0.53 -7.39
C THR A 32 15.26 1.60 -8.06
N LEU A 33 15.14 2.76 -7.43
CA LEU A 33 14.26 3.82 -7.90
C LEU A 33 14.94 4.63 -9.00
N THR A 34 14.20 4.91 -10.07
CA THR A 34 14.62 5.87 -11.10
C THR A 34 13.87 7.19 -10.91
N PRO A 35 14.39 8.33 -11.43
CA PRO A 35 13.67 9.60 -11.33
C PRO A 35 12.26 9.58 -11.94
N ASP A 36 12.02 8.67 -12.88
CA ASP A 36 10.75 8.56 -13.60
C ASP A 36 9.77 7.59 -12.95
N THR A 37 10.16 6.89 -11.88
CA THR A 37 9.27 5.95 -11.18
C THR A 37 8.12 6.71 -10.52
N LEU A 38 6.90 6.25 -10.77
CA LEU A 38 5.68 6.81 -10.17
C LEU A 38 5.32 6.02 -8.91
N ILE A 39 5.11 6.73 -7.81
CA ILE A 39 4.66 6.11 -6.54
C ILE A 39 3.15 6.28 -6.43
N VAL A 40 2.46 5.16 -6.23
CA VAL A 40 0.99 5.12 -6.13
C VAL A 40 0.61 4.35 -4.87
N GLY A 41 -0.12 4.99 -3.98
CA GLY A 41 -0.61 4.38 -2.74
C GLY A 41 -2.07 3.97 -2.84
N ILE A 42 -2.40 2.86 -2.23
CA ILE A 42 -3.77 2.37 -2.14
C ILE A 42 -4.42 2.94 -0.87
N HIS A 43 -5.55 3.64 -1.02
CA HIS A 43 -6.30 4.17 0.12
C HIS A 43 -6.82 3.03 1.01
N THR A 44 -6.77 3.19 2.31
CA THR A 44 -6.38 4.40 3.05
C THR A 44 -4.94 4.27 3.58
N GLY A 45 -4.61 3.15 4.21
CA GLY A 45 -3.30 2.92 4.85
C GLY A 45 -2.15 2.92 3.86
N GLY A 46 -2.34 2.36 2.67
CA GLY A 46 -1.32 2.36 1.62
C GLY A 46 -0.97 3.77 1.14
N ALA A 47 -1.96 4.67 1.11
CA ALA A 47 -1.71 6.07 0.76
C ALA A 47 -0.85 6.76 1.82
N TRP A 48 -1.07 6.49 3.10
CA TRP A 48 -0.23 7.03 4.18
C TRP A 48 1.22 6.54 4.08
N VAL A 49 1.41 5.25 3.84
CA VAL A 49 2.76 4.68 3.64
C VAL A 49 3.42 5.29 2.41
N ALA A 50 2.68 5.43 1.32
CA ALA A 50 3.19 6.03 0.08
C ALA A 50 3.60 7.49 0.27
N GLU A 51 2.85 8.29 1.02
CA GLU A 51 3.23 9.67 1.36
C GLU A 51 4.60 9.73 2.06
N ARG A 52 4.79 8.85 3.03
CA ARG A 52 6.05 8.79 3.78
C ARG A 52 7.20 8.32 2.91
N LEU A 53 6.99 7.31 2.10
CA LEU A 53 8.00 6.81 1.15
C LEU A 53 8.36 7.88 0.13
N HIS A 54 7.37 8.57 -0.41
CA HIS A 54 7.58 9.64 -1.38
C HIS A 54 8.49 10.73 -0.82
N ALA A 55 8.25 11.13 0.43
CA ALA A 55 9.07 12.12 1.12
C ALA A 55 10.50 11.61 1.42
N LEU A 56 10.62 10.41 1.97
CA LEU A 56 11.91 9.80 2.34
C LEU A 56 12.78 9.52 1.10
N LEU A 57 12.17 9.11 0.01
CA LEU A 57 12.85 8.83 -1.26
C LEU A 57 13.12 10.10 -2.06
N LYS A 58 12.62 11.24 -1.62
CA LYS A 58 12.76 12.54 -2.31
C LYS A 58 12.30 12.44 -3.77
N SER A 59 11.17 11.79 -3.99
CA SER A 59 10.62 11.60 -5.32
C SER A 59 10.28 12.95 -5.96
N THR A 60 10.64 13.09 -7.21
CA THR A 60 10.36 14.31 -8.00
C THR A 60 9.08 14.24 -8.80
N THR A 61 8.46 13.04 -8.87
CA THR A 61 7.16 12.86 -9.53
C THR A 61 6.03 13.09 -8.54
N PRO A 62 4.85 13.54 -9.01
CA PRO A 62 3.69 13.65 -8.12
C PRO A 62 3.28 12.29 -7.54
N LEU A 63 2.77 12.31 -6.32
CA LEU A 63 2.21 11.11 -5.67
C LEU A 63 0.84 10.81 -6.24
N GLY A 64 0.62 9.56 -6.63
CA GLY A 64 -0.70 9.06 -7.03
C GLY A 64 -1.36 8.26 -5.91
N THR A 65 -2.69 8.23 -5.93
CA THR A 65 -3.47 7.40 -5.01
C THR A 65 -4.62 6.71 -5.75
N LEU A 66 -4.94 5.51 -5.29
CA LEU A 66 -6.07 4.73 -5.80
C LEU A 66 -7.06 4.46 -4.68
N ASP A 67 -8.32 4.63 -4.97
CA ASP A 67 -9.40 4.12 -4.13
C ASP A 67 -10.07 2.95 -4.84
N ILE A 68 -9.91 1.76 -4.26
CA ILE A 68 -10.44 0.52 -4.82
C ILE A 68 -11.63 -0.02 -4.02
N SER A 69 -12.29 0.84 -3.26
CA SER A 69 -13.43 0.45 -2.40
C SER A 69 -14.56 -0.21 -3.19
N PHE A 70 -14.72 0.16 -4.47
CA PHE A 70 -15.70 -0.44 -5.36
C PHE A 70 -15.48 -1.94 -5.61
N TYR A 71 -14.27 -2.45 -5.41
CA TYR A 71 -13.90 -3.82 -5.71
C TYR A 71 -13.88 -4.72 -4.47
N ARG A 72 -14.32 -4.19 -3.30
CA ARG A 72 -14.43 -4.98 -2.08
C ARG A 72 -15.78 -5.67 -2.03
N ASP A 73 -15.80 -6.90 -1.51
CA ASP A 73 -17.02 -7.71 -1.43
C ASP A 73 -18.16 -7.02 -0.68
N ASP A 74 -17.85 -6.21 0.31
CA ASP A 74 -18.82 -5.46 1.12
C ASP A 74 -19.56 -4.41 0.29
N PHE A 75 -18.95 -3.89 -0.76
CA PHE A 75 -19.50 -2.80 -1.55
C PHE A 75 -20.79 -3.21 -2.27
N SER A 76 -20.80 -4.41 -2.85
CA SER A 76 -21.97 -4.91 -3.59
C SER A 76 -23.20 -5.13 -2.69
N ARG A 77 -22.99 -5.27 -1.38
CA ARG A 77 -24.07 -5.51 -0.41
C ARG A 77 -24.71 -4.24 0.14
N ILE A 78 -23.99 -3.14 0.15
CA ILE A 78 -24.44 -1.88 0.75
C ILE A 78 -24.62 -0.75 -0.27
N GLY A 79 -24.38 -1.05 -1.55
CA GLY A 79 -24.50 -0.06 -2.63
C GLY A 79 -23.39 0.98 -2.63
N LEU A 80 -23.61 2.08 -3.34
CA LEU A 80 -22.64 3.16 -3.44
C LEU A 80 -22.43 3.82 -2.08
N HIS A 81 -21.21 3.67 -1.54
CA HIS A 81 -20.85 4.30 -0.29
C HIS A 81 -20.47 5.77 -0.55
N PRO A 82 -21.08 6.74 0.17
CA PRO A 82 -20.83 8.16 -0.10
C PRO A 82 -19.41 8.61 0.28
N GLN A 83 -18.63 7.76 0.92
CA GLN A 83 -17.27 8.06 1.36
C GLN A 83 -16.18 7.47 0.44
N VAL A 84 -16.55 6.94 -0.73
CA VAL A 84 -15.57 6.50 -1.71
C VAL A 84 -14.76 7.71 -2.17
N LYS A 85 -13.45 7.67 -1.93
CA LYS A 85 -12.54 8.71 -2.40
C LYS A 85 -12.18 8.43 -3.85
N PRO A 86 -12.20 9.43 -4.74
CA PRO A 86 -11.79 9.20 -6.12
C PRO A 86 -10.29 8.90 -6.18
N SER A 87 -9.91 8.05 -7.11
CA SER A 87 -8.51 7.86 -7.46
C SER A 87 -7.92 9.17 -7.98
N ASN A 88 -6.70 9.46 -7.62
CA ASN A 88 -5.99 10.64 -8.05
C ASN A 88 -4.64 10.23 -8.64
N LEU A 89 -4.55 10.24 -9.96
CA LEU A 89 -3.34 9.92 -10.71
C LEU A 89 -2.95 11.15 -11.54
N PRO A 90 -2.19 12.10 -10.96
CA PRO A 90 -1.89 13.39 -11.59
C PRO A 90 -0.72 13.29 -12.59
N PHE A 91 -0.67 12.21 -13.38
CA PHE A 91 0.38 11.94 -14.34
C PHE A 91 -0.12 10.97 -15.41
N ASP A 92 0.57 10.94 -16.55
CA ASP A 92 0.41 9.89 -17.54
C ASP A 92 1.29 8.69 -17.13
N LEU A 93 0.67 7.53 -16.96
CA LEU A 93 1.39 6.33 -16.54
C LEU A 93 1.81 5.44 -17.71
N GLU A 94 1.53 5.84 -18.94
CA GLU A 94 1.89 5.07 -20.13
C GLU A 94 3.41 4.86 -20.21
N ASN A 95 3.83 3.60 -20.33
CA ASN A 95 5.23 3.17 -20.38
C ASN A 95 6.09 3.61 -19.18
N ARG A 96 5.45 3.87 -18.02
CA ARG A 96 6.16 4.26 -16.80
C ARG A 96 6.28 3.07 -15.84
N ASP A 97 7.34 3.09 -15.07
CA ASP A 97 7.50 2.15 -13.95
C ASP A 97 6.72 2.66 -12.76
N ILE A 98 5.89 1.79 -12.17
CA ILE A 98 5.05 2.12 -11.03
C ILE A 98 5.51 1.34 -9.80
N LEU A 99 5.66 2.04 -8.68
CA LEU A 99 5.77 1.45 -7.35
C LEU A 99 4.42 1.57 -6.67
N LEU A 100 3.71 0.45 -6.62
CA LEU A 100 2.41 0.35 -5.95
C LEU A 100 2.64 0.05 -4.48
N VAL A 101 2.00 0.81 -3.60
CA VAL A 101 2.22 0.76 -2.16
C VAL A 101 0.93 0.44 -1.43
N ASP A 102 0.98 -0.56 -0.56
CA ASP A 102 -0.10 -0.89 0.36
C ASP A 102 0.44 -1.04 1.79
N ASP A 103 -0.44 -0.99 2.77
CA ASP A 103 -0.06 -1.17 4.17
C ASP A 103 0.11 -2.65 4.52
N VAL A 104 -0.89 -3.48 4.25
CA VAL A 104 -0.89 -4.90 4.61
C VAL A 104 -1.27 -5.75 3.41
N LEU A 105 -0.43 -6.71 3.09
CA LEU A 105 -0.72 -7.74 2.08
C LEU A 105 -1.26 -8.98 2.79
N HIS A 106 -2.42 -9.45 2.35
CA HIS A 106 -3.04 -10.69 2.80
C HIS A 106 -3.36 -11.60 1.62
N SER A 107 -4.59 -11.62 1.13
CA SER A 107 -4.99 -12.50 0.02
C SER A 107 -4.37 -12.12 -1.32
N GLY A 108 -4.08 -10.86 -1.53
CA GLY A 108 -3.67 -10.27 -2.80
C GLY A 108 -4.81 -9.65 -3.60
N ARG A 109 -6.05 -9.78 -3.15
CA ARG A 109 -7.22 -9.29 -3.89
C ARG A 109 -7.28 -7.78 -4.01
N THR A 110 -6.87 -7.07 -2.95
CA THR A 110 -6.76 -5.60 -2.97
C THR A 110 -5.74 -5.14 -4.02
N VAL A 111 -4.58 -5.77 -4.06
CA VAL A 111 -3.51 -5.43 -5.02
C VAL A 111 -3.96 -5.74 -6.44
N ARG A 112 -4.64 -6.88 -6.65
CA ARG A 112 -5.20 -7.20 -7.96
C ARG A 112 -6.17 -6.13 -8.45
N ALA A 113 -7.09 -5.70 -7.58
CA ALA A 113 -8.05 -4.64 -7.91
C ALA A 113 -7.34 -3.33 -8.25
N ALA A 114 -6.30 -2.97 -7.49
CA ALA A 114 -5.49 -1.78 -7.75
C ALA A 114 -4.78 -1.87 -9.12
N MET A 115 -4.22 -3.02 -9.46
CA MET A 115 -3.60 -3.20 -10.77
C MET A 115 -4.62 -3.08 -11.90
N ASN A 116 -5.81 -3.66 -11.74
CA ASN A 116 -6.88 -3.52 -12.72
C ASN A 116 -7.22 -2.06 -12.97
N GLU A 117 -7.32 -1.27 -11.90
CA GLU A 117 -7.63 0.16 -12.04
C GLU A 117 -6.49 0.92 -12.71
N LEU A 118 -5.23 0.61 -12.40
CA LEU A 118 -4.10 1.22 -13.09
C LEU A 118 -4.16 0.99 -14.60
N PHE A 119 -4.51 -0.22 -15.03
CA PHE A 119 -4.64 -0.54 -16.45
C PHE A 119 -5.82 0.18 -17.12
N ASP A 120 -6.80 0.66 -16.37
CA ASP A 120 -7.85 1.51 -16.92
C ASP A 120 -7.35 2.91 -17.29
N TYR A 121 -6.24 3.36 -16.68
CA TYR A 121 -5.63 4.66 -16.94
C TYR A 121 -4.52 4.64 -17.99
N GLY A 122 -4.05 3.48 -18.39
CA GLY A 122 -2.98 3.35 -19.36
C GLY A 122 -2.26 2.02 -19.23
N ARG A 123 -1.13 1.90 -19.91
CA ARG A 123 -0.30 0.69 -19.92
C ARG A 123 1.05 0.97 -19.27
N PRO A 124 1.20 0.68 -17.97
CA PRO A 124 2.51 0.79 -17.31
C PRO A 124 3.55 -0.11 -17.95
N ALA A 125 4.81 0.29 -17.92
CA ALA A 125 5.92 -0.56 -18.33
C ALA A 125 6.15 -1.66 -17.31
N SER A 126 6.04 -1.35 -16.02
CA SER A 126 6.13 -2.32 -14.93
C SER A 126 5.34 -1.85 -13.72
N ILE A 127 4.94 -2.80 -12.89
CA ILE A 127 4.35 -2.54 -11.57
C ILE A 127 5.11 -3.40 -10.57
N ARG A 128 5.76 -2.75 -9.59
CA ARG A 128 6.37 -3.41 -8.44
C ARG A 128 5.53 -3.10 -7.21
N LEU A 129 5.55 -4.00 -6.25
CA LEU A 129 4.73 -3.90 -5.04
C LEU A 129 5.60 -3.72 -3.80
N ALA A 130 5.31 -2.68 -3.03
CA ALA A 130 5.87 -2.47 -1.71
C ALA A 130 4.76 -2.51 -0.67
N VAL A 131 4.94 -3.31 0.37
CA VAL A 131 3.99 -3.42 1.48
C VAL A 131 4.70 -3.22 2.81
N LEU A 132 4.03 -2.58 3.74
CA LEU A 132 4.58 -2.39 5.07
C LEU A 132 4.66 -3.73 5.81
N VAL A 133 3.59 -4.51 5.73
CA VAL A 133 3.49 -5.82 6.37
C VAL A 133 2.92 -6.85 5.39
N ASP A 134 3.61 -7.98 5.25
CA ASP A 134 3.08 -9.15 4.59
C ASP A 134 2.66 -10.16 5.66
N ARG A 135 1.36 -10.36 5.83
CA ARG A 135 0.82 -11.27 6.84
C ARG A 135 0.65 -12.71 6.36
N GLY A 136 1.02 -13.00 5.13
CA GLY A 136 0.80 -14.30 4.51
C GLY A 136 -0.68 -14.57 4.19
N GLY A 137 -1.00 -15.83 3.90
CA GLY A 137 -2.35 -16.21 3.50
C GLY A 137 -2.72 -15.77 2.09
N HIS A 138 -1.74 -15.71 1.20
CA HIS A 138 -1.95 -15.34 -0.20
C HIS A 138 -2.87 -16.32 -0.90
N GLU A 139 -3.89 -15.81 -1.56
CA GLU A 139 -4.83 -16.58 -2.35
C GLU A 139 -4.60 -16.42 -3.85
N LEU A 140 -3.89 -15.37 -4.25
CA LEU A 140 -3.52 -15.06 -5.63
C LEU A 140 -1.99 -15.09 -5.77
N PRO A 141 -1.46 -15.29 -6.98
CA PRO A 141 -0.01 -15.32 -7.23
C PRO A 141 0.58 -13.91 -7.22
N ILE A 142 0.42 -13.22 -6.11
CA ILE A 142 0.92 -11.87 -5.88
C ILE A 142 1.89 -11.92 -4.72
N ARG A 143 3.10 -11.40 -4.95
CA ARG A 143 4.17 -11.32 -3.97
C ARG A 143 4.74 -9.91 -3.95
N PRO A 144 5.09 -9.37 -2.78
CA PRO A 144 5.73 -8.06 -2.73
C PRO A 144 7.17 -8.13 -3.20
N ASP A 145 7.61 -7.08 -3.87
CA ASP A 145 9.03 -6.87 -4.21
C ASP A 145 9.79 -6.32 -3.00
N PHE A 146 9.09 -5.55 -2.17
CA PHE A 146 9.63 -4.94 -0.96
C PHE A 146 8.65 -5.14 0.19
N THR A 147 9.17 -5.60 1.33
CA THR A 147 8.37 -5.87 2.53
C THR A 147 9.06 -5.27 3.75
N GLY A 148 8.33 -4.50 4.55
CA GLY A 148 8.85 -4.00 5.81
C GLY A 148 8.96 -5.10 6.86
N LEU A 149 7.91 -5.87 7.03
CA LEU A 149 7.83 -6.99 7.97
C LEU A 149 6.99 -8.12 7.39
N ALA A 150 7.53 -9.34 7.42
CA ALA A 150 6.78 -10.54 7.08
C ALA A 150 6.44 -11.32 8.36
N LEU A 151 5.18 -11.68 8.53
CA LEU A 151 4.74 -12.48 9.68
C LEU A 151 3.50 -13.28 9.33
N SER A 152 3.29 -14.37 10.08
CA SER A 152 2.10 -15.20 9.95
C SER A 152 1.07 -14.77 10.99
N VAL A 153 -0.15 -14.51 10.54
CA VAL A 153 -1.27 -14.09 11.41
C VAL A 153 -2.41 -15.08 11.23
N PRO A 154 -3.00 -15.61 12.32
CA PRO A 154 -4.19 -16.43 12.21
C PRO A 154 -5.30 -15.74 11.43
N GLY A 155 -6.08 -16.51 10.65
CA GLY A 155 -7.10 -15.97 9.74
C GLY A 155 -8.18 -15.12 10.40
N HIS A 156 -8.41 -15.29 11.70
CA HIS A 156 -9.39 -14.51 12.48
C HIS A 156 -8.81 -13.21 13.05
N GLN A 157 -7.51 -12.94 12.87
CA GLN A 157 -6.87 -11.71 13.33
C GLN A 157 -6.60 -10.78 12.17
N ASN A 158 -6.69 -9.49 12.44
CA ASN A 158 -6.41 -8.44 11.46
C ASN A 158 -5.25 -7.57 11.92
N ILE A 159 -4.52 -7.03 10.95
CA ILE A 159 -3.52 -6.02 11.16
C ILE A 159 -4.03 -4.73 10.52
N ASN A 160 -4.10 -3.66 11.31
CA ASN A 160 -4.55 -2.37 10.82
C ASN A 160 -3.51 -1.31 11.11
N LEU A 161 -3.24 -0.46 10.14
CA LEU A 161 -2.46 0.75 10.31
C LEU A 161 -3.40 1.90 10.64
N SER A 162 -3.10 2.64 11.70
CA SER A 162 -3.83 3.84 12.06
C SER A 162 -2.90 5.05 12.02
N ARG A 163 -3.43 6.17 11.60
CA ARG A 163 -2.72 7.46 11.58
C ARG A 163 -3.21 8.29 12.77
N LEU A 164 -2.28 8.84 13.53
CA LEU A 164 -2.59 9.77 14.60
C LEU A 164 -2.84 11.16 14.01
N ASP A 165 -3.73 11.93 14.64
CA ASP A 165 -4.15 13.25 14.16
C ASP A 165 -3.00 14.28 14.11
N ASP A 166 -1.93 14.03 14.83
CA ASP A 166 -0.78 14.90 14.96
C ASP A 166 0.45 14.44 14.15
N GLY A 167 0.26 13.44 13.30
CA GLY A 167 1.36 12.80 12.59
C GLY A 167 1.44 13.01 11.09
#